data_b0dc93937a2d270f2b8bf4977738b191
#
_entry.id   b0dc93937a2d270f2b8bf4977738b191
#
_cell.length_a   1.000
_cell.length_b   1.000
_cell.length_c   1.000
_cell.angle_alpha   90.00
_cell.angle_beta   90.00
_cell.angle_gamma   90.00
#
_symmetry.space_group_name_H-M   'P 1'
#
loop_
_entity.id
_entity.type
_entity.pdbx_description
1 polymer ?
#
loop_
_entity_poly.entity_id
_entity_poly.type
_entity_poly.pdbx_seq_one_letter_code
_entity_poly.pdbx_strand_id
1 'polypeptide(L)'
;MLTLDQMVGQEKIKAYFQRARAVSHLSHAYILSGEEGMGKKTLAQAIALLLVCEEGGDSPCLCCHACRQVLAHSHPDVIELVKEKSISVDDIRSKINDTVDIRPFSAPVKIYIIDHAERMNVQAQNALLKTIEEPPSYVIIFLLTTNREVFLDTIQSRCIHLRMQPLPVEVVAQKLKESYPITDMQAREYATYARGNLGRAKNLLEDEAKRIRYQKNVKILKDIGNFTLEQMVKVLAEMKEEDSNFSEFLQFIRDWYRDVLIVLVGADVRKLIFSTEMKTMKEKAEQYSLTKVNQILEAVDLAQDRIQANVKAELAMQMLLMEMKVGEDNG
;
A
#
# COMPACT_ATOMS: atom_id res chain seq x y z
N MET A 1 -17.28 -5.48 -6.54
CA MET A 1 -16.08 -5.41 -7.41
C MET A 1 -16.27 -4.21 -8.33
N LEU A 2 -15.20 -3.46 -8.64
CA LEU A 2 -15.24 -2.27 -9.49
C LEU A 2 -14.87 -2.63 -10.93
N THR A 3 -15.50 -1.96 -11.91
CA THR A 3 -15.02 -1.97 -13.30
C THR A 3 -13.80 -1.06 -13.46
N LEU A 4 -13.08 -1.17 -14.58
CA LEU A 4 -11.96 -0.27 -14.88
C LEU A 4 -12.38 1.20 -14.88
N ASP A 5 -13.59 1.53 -15.39
CA ASP A 5 -14.09 2.90 -15.45
C ASP A 5 -14.49 3.44 -14.07
N GLN A 6 -14.97 2.59 -13.18
CA GLN A 6 -15.31 2.95 -11.80
C GLN A 6 -14.07 3.08 -10.90
N MET A 7 -12.95 2.48 -11.31
CA MET A 7 -11.71 2.56 -10.58
C MET A 7 -11.07 3.95 -10.74
N VAL A 8 -10.70 4.58 -9.65
CA VAL A 8 -10.11 5.93 -9.67
C VAL A 8 -8.62 5.84 -9.98
N GLY A 9 -8.14 6.68 -10.90
CA GLY A 9 -6.73 6.75 -11.30
C GLY A 9 -6.26 5.58 -12.17
N GLN A 10 -4.96 5.41 -12.26
CA GLN A 10 -4.28 4.37 -13.06
C GLN A 10 -4.60 4.44 -14.57
N GLU A 11 -4.83 5.64 -15.11
CA GLU A 11 -5.32 5.85 -16.46
C GLU A 11 -4.43 5.21 -17.54
N LYS A 12 -3.10 5.21 -17.32
CA LYS A 12 -2.14 4.58 -18.25
C LYS A 12 -2.34 3.06 -18.32
N ILE A 13 -2.56 2.42 -17.17
CA ILE A 13 -2.76 0.97 -17.10
C ILE A 13 -4.11 0.61 -17.70
N LYS A 14 -5.17 1.35 -17.38
CA LYS A 14 -6.50 1.15 -17.95
C LYS A 14 -6.48 1.25 -19.49
N ALA A 15 -5.94 2.36 -20.01
CA ALA A 15 -5.84 2.58 -21.45
C ALA A 15 -4.99 1.50 -22.15
N TYR A 16 -3.95 0.99 -21.48
CA TYR A 16 -3.16 -0.11 -22.00
C TYR A 16 -4.04 -1.36 -22.23
N PHE A 17 -4.79 -1.80 -21.22
CA PHE A 17 -5.62 -3.01 -21.34
C PHE A 17 -6.82 -2.85 -22.28
N GLN A 18 -7.45 -1.68 -22.31
CA GLN A 18 -8.53 -1.37 -23.27
C GLN A 18 -8.03 -1.47 -24.72
N ARG A 19 -6.86 -0.85 -25.02
CA ARG A 19 -6.22 -0.93 -26.35
C ARG A 19 -5.75 -2.34 -26.69
N ALA A 20 -5.06 -3.01 -25.77
CA ALA A 20 -4.52 -4.35 -25.98
C ALA A 20 -5.63 -5.37 -26.27
N ARG A 21 -6.80 -5.24 -25.62
CA ARG A 21 -7.99 -6.03 -25.92
C ARG A 21 -8.48 -5.77 -27.34
N ALA A 22 -8.63 -4.49 -27.72
CA ALA A 22 -9.15 -4.11 -29.05
C ALA A 22 -8.31 -4.67 -30.21
N VAL A 23 -6.99 -4.80 -30.03
CA VAL A 23 -6.07 -5.33 -31.06
C VAL A 23 -5.66 -6.79 -30.80
N SER A 24 -6.25 -7.46 -29.80
CA SER A 24 -5.93 -8.85 -29.41
C SER A 24 -4.43 -9.09 -29.18
N HIS A 25 -3.73 -8.08 -28.62
CA HIS A 25 -2.28 -8.12 -28.41
C HIS A 25 -1.92 -7.95 -26.93
N LEU A 26 -2.29 -8.94 -26.12
CA LEU A 26 -1.97 -9.00 -24.70
C LEU A 26 -0.67 -9.78 -24.48
N SER A 27 0.15 -9.33 -23.53
CA SER A 27 1.25 -10.15 -23.05
C SER A 27 0.73 -11.27 -22.14
N HIS A 28 1.51 -12.31 -22.01
CA HIS A 28 1.18 -13.48 -21.20
C HIS A 28 1.46 -13.28 -19.71
N ALA A 29 2.30 -12.31 -19.31
CA ALA A 29 2.66 -12.11 -17.91
C ALA A 29 2.87 -10.62 -17.55
N TYR A 30 2.34 -10.24 -16.41
CA TYR A 30 2.40 -8.88 -15.88
C TYR A 30 2.80 -8.89 -14.39
N ILE A 31 3.73 -8.00 -14.00
CA ILE A 31 4.00 -7.68 -12.61
C ILE A 31 3.28 -6.37 -12.30
N LEU A 32 2.26 -6.42 -11.46
CA LEU A 32 1.55 -5.25 -10.97
C LEU A 32 2.07 -4.87 -9.58
N SER A 33 2.88 -3.82 -9.53
CA SER A 33 3.53 -3.37 -8.30
C SER A 33 2.93 -2.09 -7.72
N GLY A 34 2.96 -1.97 -6.40
CA GLY A 34 2.48 -0.80 -5.66
C GLY A 34 2.33 -1.11 -4.18
N GLU A 35 2.25 -0.09 -3.34
CA GLU A 35 2.05 -0.25 -1.90
C GLU A 35 0.79 -1.06 -1.57
N GLU A 36 0.76 -1.65 -0.38
CA GLU A 36 -0.46 -2.28 0.13
C GLU A 36 -1.61 -1.26 0.23
N GLY A 37 -2.83 -1.68 -0.15
CA GLY A 37 -3.99 -0.78 -0.18
C GLY A 37 -4.17 0.03 -1.45
N MET A 38 -3.22 0.03 -2.40
CA MET A 38 -3.39 0.74 -3.69
C MET A 38 -4.44 0.15 -4.63
N GLY A 39 -5.00 -1.04 -4.30
CA GLY A 39 -6.03 -1.67 -5.12
C GLY A 39 -5.48 -2.55 -6.24
N LYS A 40 -4.27 -3.13 -6.09
CA LYS A 40 -3.67 -4.06 -7.07
C LYS A 40 -4.61 -5.19 -7.45
N LYS A 41 -5.17 -5.88 -6.44
CA LYS A 41 -6.11 -6.98 -6.65
C LYS A 41 -7.39 -6.50 -7.34
N THR A 42 -7.94 -5.39 -6.91
CA THR A 42 -9.11 -4.77 -7.54
C THR A 42 -8.87 -4.45 -9.01
N LEU A 43 -7.68 -3.93 -9.34
CA LEU A 43 -7.31 -3.64 -10.72
C LEU A 43 -7.17 -4.92 -11.57
N ALA A 44 -6.48 -5.93 -11.05
CA ALA A 44 -6.33 -7.22 -11.75
C ALA A 44 -7.69 -7.89 -12.00
N GLN A 45 -8.59 -7.86 -11.02
CA GLN A 45 -9.96 -8.37 -11.15
C GLN A 45 -10.80 -7.55 -12.14
N ALA A 46 -10.66 -6.22 -12.15
CA ALA A 46 -11.34 -5.37 -13.14
C ALA A 46 -10.84 -5.62 -14.56
N ILE A 47 -9.53 -5.89 -14.72
CA ILE A 47 -8.96 -6.30 -16.00
C ILE A 47 -9.48 -7.69 -16.41
N ALA A 48 -9.51 -8.65 -15.48
CA ALA A 48 -10.07 -9.97 -15.76
C ALA A 48 -11.53 -9.87 -16.21
N LEU A 49 -12.34 -9.09 -15.50
CA LEU A 49 -13.74 -8.83 -15.85
C LEU A 49 -13.91 -8.25 -17.28
N LEU A 50 -13.03 -7.31 -17.64
CA LEU A 50 -12.99 -6.76 -19.00
C LEU A 50 -12.66 -7.84 -20.04
N LEU A 51 -11.67 -8.69 -19.79
CA LEU A 51 -11.14 -9.64 -20.74
C LEU A 51 -12.06 -10.85 -20.99
N VAL A 52 -12.83 -11.27 -19.98
CA VAL A 52 -13.76 -12.43 -20.11
C VAL A 52 -15.18 -12.03 -20.46
N CYS A 53 -15.52 -10.73 -20.51
CA CYS A 53 -16.88 -10.27 -20.84
C CYS A 53 -17.27 -10.69 -22.25
N GLU A 54 -18.42 -11.39 -22.38
CA GLU A 54 -18.94 -11.94 -23.63
C GLU A 54 -19.41 -10.85 -24.62
N GLU A 55 -19.86 -9.69 -24.13
CA GLU A 55 -20.38 -8.59 -24.96
C GLU A 55 -19.29 -7.82 -25.74
N GLY A 56 -18.02 -7.98 -25.38
CA GLY A 56 -16.91 -7.48 -26.19
C GLY A 56 -16.68 -5.96 -26.24
N GLY A 57 -17.37 -5.16 -25.45
CA GLY A 57 -17.25 -3.69 -25.45
C GLY A 57 -15.99 -3.16 -24.72
N ASP A 58 -15.79 -1.83 -24.72
CA ASP A 58 -14.67 -1.16 -24.01
C ASP A 58 -14.78 -1.28 -22.49
N SER A 59 -15.98 -1.59 -21.97
CA SER A 59 -16.28 -1.86 -20.57
C SER A 59 -17.03 -3.17 -20.41
N PRO A 60 -16.86 -3.89 -19.29
CA PRO A 60 -17.61 -5.12 -19.02
C PRO A 60 -19.11 -4.81 -18.83
N CYS A 61 -19.98 -5.65 -19.38
CA CYS A 61 -21.45 -5.46 -19.29
C CYS A 61 -22.04 -5.71 -17.89
N LEU A 62 -21.34 -6.41 -17.00
CA LEU A 62 -21.73 -6.80 -15.64
C LEU A 62 -22.96 -7.72 -15.55
N CYS A 63 -23.59 -8.10 -16.66
CA CYS A 63 -24.84 -8.87 -16.70
C CYS A 63 -24.71 -10.23 -17.42
N CYS A 64 -23.72 -10.45 -18.28
CA CYS A 64 -23.49 -11.74 -18.92
C CYS A 64 -23.06 -12.81 -17.89
N HIS A 65 -23.08 -14.07 -18.31
CA HIS A 65 -22.76 -15.19 -17.43
C HIS A 65 -21.33 -15.10 -16.91
N ALA A 66 -20.35 -14.84 -17.77
CA ALA A 66 -18.94 -14.67 -17.39
C ALA A 66 -18.73 -13.52 -16.39
N CYS A 67 -19.34 -12.35 -16.62
CA CYS A 67 -19.25 -11.23 -15.68
C CYS A 67 -19.78 -11.60 -14.30
N ARG A 68 -20.95 -12.26 -14.22
CA ARG A 68 -21.53 -12.69 -12.93
C ARG A 68 -20.64 -13.69 -12.20
N GLN A 69 -20.03 -14.64 -12.91
CA GLN A 69 -19.10 -15.60 -12.31
C GLN A 69 -17.83 -14.93 -11.76
N VAL A 70 -17.25 -13.96 -12.49
CA VAL A 70 -16.07 -13.21 -11.99
C VAL A 70 -16.45 -12.38 -10.75
N LEU A 71 -17.62 -11.73 -10.76
CA LEU A 71 -18.13 -10.98 -9.62
C LEU A 71 -18.37 -11.88 -8.38
N ALA A 72 -18.73 -13.14 -8.61
CA ALA A 72 -18.93 -14.15 -7.58
C ALA A 72 -17.65 -14.93 -7.23
N HIS A 73 -16.47 -14.59 -7.79
CA HIS A 73 -15.20 -15.30 -7.63
C HIS A 73 -15.28 -16.81 -7.97
N SER A 74 -16.11 -17.17 -8.94
CA SER A 74 -16.40 -18.57 -9.33
C SER A 74 -16.17 -18.86 -10.82
N HIS A 75 -15.56 -17.93 -11.57
CA HIS A 75 -15.29 -18.13 -12.99
C HIS A 75 -14.18 -19.17 -13.17
N PRO A 76 -14.42 -20.27 -13.96
CA PRO A 76 -13.45 -21.37 -14.09
C PRO A 76 -12.14 -20.95 -14.75
N ASP A 77 -12.17 -19.93 -15.60
CA ASP A 77 -10.99 -19.43 -16.33
C ASP A 77 -10.33 -18.22 -15.67
N VAL A 78 -10.78 -17.81 -14.47
CA VAL A 78 -10.15 -16.76 -13.64
C VAL A 78 -9.77 -17.37 -12.29
N ILE A 79 -8.51 -17.70 -12.13
CA ILE A 79 -7.98 -18.44 -10.99
C ILE A 79 -7.20 -17.49 -10.10
N GLU A 80 -7.65 -17.33 -8.86
CA GLU A 80 -6.96 -16.51 -7.86
C GLU A 80 -6.17 -17.41 -6.91
N LEU A 81 -4.88 -17.09 -6.72
CA LEU A 81 -4.02 -17.69 -5.71
C LEU A 81 -3.75 -16.65 -4.63
N VAL A 82 -4.36 -16.85 -3.47
CA VAL A 82 -4.22 -15.99 -2.29
C VAL A 82 -3.74 -16.85 -1.12
N LYS A 83 -2.63 -16.44 -0.47
CA LYS A 83 -2.08 -17.12 0.70
C LYS A 83 -1.69 -16.10 1.76
N GLU A 84 -2.00 -16.38 3.02
CA GLU A 84 -1.68 -15.49 4.13
C GLU A 84 -0.19 -15.48 4.50
N LYS A 85 0.48 -16.62 4.39
CA LYS A 85 1.89 -16.75 4.80
C LYS A 85 2.83 -16.83 3.61
N SER A 86 3.11 -18.01 3.10
CA SER A 86 4.03 -18.24 1.99
C SER A 86 3.34 -18.99 0.85
N ILE A 87 3.76 -18.72 -0.37
CA ILE A 87 3.33 -19.45 -1.56
C ILE A 87 4.41 -20.50 -1.87
N SER A 88 4.03 -21.75 -1.78
CA SER A 88 4.92 -22.90 -1.97
C SER A 88 4.98 -23.35 -3.43
N VAL A 89 5.93 -24.23 -3.72
CA VAL A 89 6.03 -24.92 -5.02
C VAL A 89 4.74 -25.67 -5.35
N ASP A 90 4.16 -26.35 -4.37
CA ASP A 90 2.96 -27.17 -4.57
C ASP A 90 1.73 -26.30 -4.86
N ASP A 91 1.67 -25.08 -4.30
CA ASP A 91 0.63 -24.12 -4.64
C ASP A 91 0.71 -23.69 -6.12
N ILE A 92 1.92 -23.43 -6.61
CA ILE A 92 2.15 -23.07 -8.02
C ILE A 92 1.85 -24.26 -8.93
N ARG A 93 2.33 -25.46 -8.60
CA ARG A 93 2.08 -26.66 -9.39
C ARG A 93 0.60 -26.97 -9.51
N SER A 94 -0.09 -27.12 -8.39
CA SER A 94 -1.50 -27.54 -8.38
C SER A 94 -2.45 -26.48 -8.95
N LYS A 95 -2.17 -25.19 -8.76
CA LYS A 95 -3.08 -24.12 -9.21
C LYS A 95 -2.77 -23.62 -10.62
N ILE A 96 -1.51 -23.67 -11.06
CA ILE A 96 -1.07 -23.11 -12.33
C ILE A 96 -0.57 -24.20 -13.25
N ASN A 97 0.54 -24.90 -12.93
CA ASN A 97 1.20 -25.80 -13.87
C ASN A 97 0.30 -26.98 -14.29
N ASP A 98 -0.45 -27.56 -13.37
CA ASP A 98 -1.35 -28.70 -13.67
C ASP A 98 -2.61 -28.28 -14.45
N THR A 99 -2.90 -26.97 -14.49
CA THR A 99 -4.11 -26.45 -15.13
C THR A 99 -3.84 -25.58 -16.37
N VAL A 100 -2.59 -25.15 -16.58
CA VAL A 100 -2.23 -24.18 -17.62
C VAL A 100 -2.44 -24.74 -19.03
N ASP A 101 -2.17 -26.01 -19.27
CA ASP A 101 -2.33 -26.68 -20.58
C ASP A 101 -3.80 -27.01 -20.90
N ILE A 102 -4.69 -26.90 -19.91
CA ILE A 102 -6.13 -27.09 -20.14
C ILE A 102 -6.69 -25.79 -20.73
N ARG A 103 -7.24 -25.86 -21.92
CA ARG A 103 -7.86 -24.71 -22.59
C ARG A 103 -8.93 -24.07 -21.74
N PRO A 104 -9.18 -22.75 -21.89
CA PRO A 104 -10.27 -22.07 -21.23
C PRO A 104 -11.61 -22.76 -21.48
N PHE A 105 -12.47 -22.81 -20.47
CA PHE A 105 -13.76 -23.47 -20.54
C PHE A 105 -14.80 -22.62 -21.32
N SER A 106 -14.84 -21.32 -21.04
CA SER A 106 -15.85 -20.43 -21.61
C SER A 106 -15.30 -19.07 -22.08
N ALA A 107 -14.18 -18.62 -21.56
CA ALA A 107 -13.58 -17.34 -21.91
C ALA A 107 -12.56 -17.46 -23.05
N PRO A 108 -12.24 -16.37 -23.75
CA PRO A 108 -11.17 -16.37 -24.76
C PRO A 108 -9.77 -16.54 -24.15
N VAL A 109 -9.63 -16.24 -22.86
CA VAL A 109 -8.35 -16.28 -22.12
C VAL A 109 -8.53 -16.94 -20.75
N LYS A 110 -7.43 -17.52 -20.25
CA LYS A 110 -7.32 -18.08 -18.91
C LYS A 110 -6.41 -17.20 -18.07
N ILE A 111 -6.93 -16.69 -16.96
CA ILE A 111 -6.28 -15.65 -16.16
C ILE A 111 -5.90 -16.21 -14.81
N TYR A 112 -4.63 -16.04 -14.43
CA TYR A 112 -4.11 -16.36 -13.11
C TYR A 112 -3.75 -15.07 -12.39
N ILE A 113 -4.30 -14.87 -11.19
CA ILE A 113 -4.01 -13.72 -10.33
C ILE A 113 -3.31 -14.25 -9.07
N ILE A 114 -2.01 -14.00 -8.94
CA ILE A 114 -1.22 -14.37 -7.77
C ILE A 114 -1.12 -13.14 -6.87
N ASP A 115 -1.92 -13.13 -5.81
CA ASP A 115 -1.91 -12.03 -4.86
C ASP A 115 -0.78 -12.20 -3.84
N HIS A 116 -0.15 -11.10 -3.45
CA HIS A 116 1.06 -11.13 -2.62
C HIS A 116 2.15 -12.05 -3.18
N ALA A 117 2.42 -11.95 -4.48
CA ALA A 117 3.39 -12.79 -5.18
C ALA A 117 4.82 -12.67 -4.62
N GLU A 118 5.14 -11.61 -3.87
CA GLU A 118 6.37 -11.48 -3.09
C GLU A 118 6.54 -12.57 -2.01
N ARG A 119 5.48 -13.31 -1.67
CA ARG A 119 5.50 -14.43 -0.71
C ARG A 119 5.94 -15.76 -1.35
N MET A 120 6.17 -15.79 -2.66
CA MET A 120 6.74 -16.96 -3.33
C MET A 120 8.19 -17.17 -2.91
N ASN A 121 8.52 -18.36 -2.40
CA ASN A 121 9.91 -18.74 -2.22
C ASN A 121 10.59 -18.98 -3.58
N VAL A 122 11.93 -19.07 -3.60
CA VAL A 122 12.72 -19.24 -4.83
C VAL A 122 12.28 -20.47 -5.62
N GLN A 123 11.93 -21.57 -4.94
CA GLN A 123 11.47 -22.80 -5.61
C GLN A 123 10.11 -22.61 -6.30
N ALA A 124 9.17 -21.86 -5.67
CA ALA A 124 7.88 -21.52 -6.27
C ALA A 124 8.06 -20.62 -7.50
N GLN A 125 8.96 -19.63 -7.41
CA GLN A 125 9.29 -18.79 -8.54
C GLN A 125 9.88 -19.61 -9.71
N ASN A 126 10.81 -20.52 -9.42
CA ASN A 126 11.38 -21.43 -10.45
C ASN A 126 10.33 -22.35 -11.07
N ALA A 127 9.37 -22.85 -10.28
CA ALA A 127 8.28 -23.67 -10.81
C ALA A 127 7.36 -22.90 -11.78
N LEU A 128 7.22 -21.59 -11.59
CA LEU A 128 6.43 -20.70 -12.45
C LEU A 128 7.17 -20.32 -13.76
N LEU A 129 8.51 -20.36 -13.77
CA LEU A 129 9.32 -19.94 -14.92
C LEU A 129 8.95 -20.68 -16.19
N LYS A 130 8.76 -22.00 -16.14
CA LYS A 130 8.38 -22.79 -17.32
C LYS A 130 7.12 -22.24 -18.00
N THR A 131 6.11 -21.92 -17.21
CA THR A 131 4.84 -21.35 -17.72
C THR A 131 5.01 -19.92 -18.25
N ILE A 132 5.91 -19.13 -17.68
CA ILE A 132 6.20 -17.77 -18.18
C ILE A 132 7.06 -17.79 -19.44
N GLU A 133 7.93 -18.79 -19.62
CA GLU A 133 8.82 -18.91 -20.79
C GLU A 133 8.07 -19.44 -22.02
N GLU A 134 7.23 -20.43 -21.83
CA GLU A 134 6.47 -21.10 -22.91
C GLU A 134 4.95 -21.08 -22.59
N PRO A 135 4.34 -19.89 -22.51
CA PRO A 135 2.95 -19.78 -22.16
C PRO A 135 2.04 -20.22 -23.33
N PRO A 136 0.97 -20.99 -23.06
CA PRO A 136 -0.10 -21.15 -24.05
C PRO A 136 -0.68 -19.77 -24.43
N SER A 137 -1.05 -19.62 -25.71
CA SER A 137 -1.47 -18.32 -26.28
C SER A 137 -2.70 -17.68 -25.60
N TYR A 138 -3.46 -18.46 -24.85
CA TYR A 138 -4.65 -18.04 -24.12
C TYR A 138 -4.39 -17.72 -22.64
N VAL A 139 -3.15 -17.80 -22.16
CA VAL A 139 -2.81 -17.63 -20.73
C VAL A 139 -2.36 -16.20 -20.44
N ILE A 140 -2.87 -15.65 -19.34
CA ILE A 140 -2.44 -14.36 -18.79
C ILE A 140 -2.18 -14.53 -17.29
N ILE A 141 -1.02 -14.11 -16.82
CA ILE A 141 -0.59 -14.21 -15.43
C ILE A 141 -0.38 -12.80 -14.85
N PHE A 142 -1.02 -12.50 -13.74
CA PHE A 142 -0.81 -11.29 -12.96
C PHE A 142 -0.08 -11.64 -11.66
N LEU A 143 1.13 -11.10 -11.48
CA LEU A 143 1.88 -11.14 -10.22
C LEU A 143 1.67 -9.83 -9.48
N LEU A 144 0.88 -9.84 -8.41
CA LEU A 144 0.63 -8.65 -7.61
C LEU A 144 1.65 -8.57 -6.47
N THR A 145 2.37 -7.47 -6.37
CA THR A 145 3.46 -7.35 -5.38
C THR A 145 3.56 -5.94 -4.80
N THR A 146 4.11 -5.84 -3.60
CA THR A 146 4.55 -4.58 -3.02
C THR A 146 5.98 -4.23 -3.43
N ASN A 147 6.82 -5.23 -3.70
CA ASN A 147 8.20 -5.06 -4.12
C ASN A 147 8.54 -6.04 -5.26
N ARG A 148 8.86 -5.51 -6.44
CA ARG A 148 9.24 -6.33 -7.60
C ARG A 148 10.63 -6.97 -7.49
N GLU A 149 11.52 -6.38 -6.67
CA GLU A 149 12.91 -6.80 -6.56
C GLU A 149 13.07 -8.16 -5.88
N VAL A 150 12.00 -8.67 -5.27
CA VAL A 150 11.98 -10.02 -4.70
C VAL A 150 11.88 -11.12 -5.75
N PHE A 151 11.52 -10.77 -7.00
CA PHE A 151 11.45 -11.74 -8.08
C PHE A 151 12.82 -11.97 -8.71
N LEU A 152 13.05 -13.21 -9.13
CA LEU A 152 14.22 -13.56 -9.93
C LEU A 152 14.28 -12.72 -11.21
N ASP A 153 15.49 -12.35 -11.65
CA ASP A 153 15.72 -11.58 -12.87
C ASP A 153 15.10 -12.26 -14.10
N THR A 154 15.08 -13.59 -14.10
CA THR A 154 14.45 -14.41 -15.14
C THR A 154 12.93 -14.19 -15.24
N ILE A 155 12.22 -13.95 -14.13
CA ILE A 155 10.81 -13.59 -14.13
C ILE A 155 10.65 -12.12 -14.57
N GLN A 156 11.46 -11.22 -13.99
CA GLN A 156 11.35 -9.79 -14.27
C GLN A 156 11.56 -9.48 -15.76
N SER A 157 12.47 -10.17 -16.43
CA SER A 157 12.79 -9.95 -17.85
C SER A 157 11.69 -10.42 -18.82
N ARG A 158 10.78 -11.29 -18.38
CA ARG A 158 9.70 -11.87 -19.19
C ARG A 158 8.32 -11.31 -18.90
N CYS A 159 8.20 -10.48 -17.87
CA CYS A 159 6.93 -9.86 -17.45
C CYS A 159 6.89 -8.38 -17.83
N ILE A 160 5.72 -7.90 -18.26
CA ILE A 160 5.48 -6.45 -18.38
C ILE A 160 5.27 -5.88 -16.98
N HIS A 161 6.09 -4.89 -16.62
CA HIS A 161 5.99 -4.24 -15.33
C HIS A 161 5.04 -3.04 -15.37
N LEU A 162 3.98 -3.11 -14.58
CA LEU A 162 2.97 -2.08 -14.40
C LEU A 162 3.03 -1.57 -12.97
N ARG A 163 3.54 -0.35 -12.80
CA ARG A 163 3.63 0.29 -11.48
C ARG A 163 2.42 1.17 -11.24
N MET A 164 1.66 0.85 -10.20
CA MET A 164 0.57 1.71 -9.74
C MET A 164 1.11 3.01 -9.13
N GLN A 165 0.43 4.10 -9.42
CA GLN A 165 0.78 5.41 -8.88
C GLN A 165 -0.19 5.81 -7.76
N PRO A 166 0.28 6.51 -6.71
CA PRO A 166 -0.62 7.09 -5.73
C PRO A 166 -1.57 8.09 -6.42
N LEU A 167 -2.77 8.21 -5.85
CA LEU A 167 -3.76 9.17 -6.32
C LEU A 167 -3.44 10.58 -5.81
N PRO A 168 -3.87 11.63 -6.52
CA PRO A 168 -3.86 12.98 -5.96
C PRO A 168 -4.64 13.03 -4.64
N VAL A 169 -4.12 13.78 -3.66
CA VAL A 169 -4.71 13.90 -2.31
C VAL A 169 -6.17 14.36 -2.38
N GLU A 170 -6.45 15.31 -3.26
CA GLU A 170 -7.79 15.86 -3.46
C GLU A 170 -8.80 14.81 -3.93
N VAL A 171 -8.35 13.91 -4.80
CA VAL A 171 -9.16 12.80 -5.32
C VAL A 171 -9.47 11.79 -4.21
N VAL A 172 -8.47 11.45 -3.38
CA VAL A 172 -8.68 10.56 -2.23
C VAL A 172 -9.61 11.21 -1.22
N ALA A 173 -9.38 12.49 -0.87
CA ALA A 173 -10.21 13.24 0.08
C ALA A 173 -11.68 13.29 -0.38
N GLN A 174 -11.93 13.55 -1.67
CA GLN A 174 -13.28 13.54 -2.22
C GLN A 174 -13.92 12.15 -2.09
N LYS A 175 -13.20 11.07 -2.42
CA LYS A 175 -13.72 9.70 -2.31
C LYS A 175 -14.00 9.28 -0.87
N LEU A 176 -13.22 9.76 0.08
CA LEU A 176 -13.50 9.52 1.51
C LEU A 176 -14.79 10.22 1.94
N LYS A 177 -15.01 11.48 1.54
CA LYS A 177 -16.25 12.23 1.84
C LYS A 177 -17.50 11.61 1.22
N GLU A 178 -17.38 11.05 0.02
CA GLU A 178 -18.50 10.33 -0.64
C GLU A 178 -18.88 9.07 0.14
N SER A 179 -17.95 8.47 0.87
CA SER A 179 -18.15 7.18 1.54
C SER A 179 -18.34 7.27 3.06
N TYR A 180 -17.86 8.35 3.70
CA TYR A 180 -17.84 8.47 5.16
C TYR A 180 -18.31 9.85 5.62
N PRO A 181 -19.00 9.94 6.78
CA PRO A 181 -19.48 11.21 7.35
C PRO A 181 -18.33 11.96 8.07
N ILE A 182 -17.36 12.46 7.31
CA ILE A 182 -16.18 13.20 7.81
C ILE A 182 -16.12 14.60 7.20
N THR A 183 -15.45 15.51 7.90
CA THR A 183 -15.24 16.90 7.44
C THR A 183 -14.22 16.97 6.30
N ASP A 184 -14.22 18.08 5.55
CA ASP A 184 -13.23 18.34 4.49
C ASP A 184 -11.80 18.30 5.02
N MET A 185 -11.58 18.85 6.21
CA MET A 185 -10.29 18.88 6.86
C MET A 185 -9.80 17.47 7.22
N GLN A 186 -10.65 16.66 7.83
CA GLN A 186 -10.34 15.26 8.16
C GLN A 186 -10.09 14.41 6.90
N ALA A 187 -10.93 14.58 5.87
CA ALA A 187 -10.75 13.86 4.61
C ALA A 187 -9.40 14.15 3.97
N ARG A 188 -9.00 15.42 3.96
CA ARG A 188 -7.71 15.86 3.42
C ARG A 188 -6.54 15.35 4.28
N GLU A 189 -6.64 15.42 5.60
CA GLU A 189 -5.64 14.90 6.53
C GLU A 189 -5.40 13.40 6.31
N TYR A 190 -6.46 12.58 6.32
CA TYR A 190 -6.32 11.14 6.08
C TYR A 190 -5.80 10.82 4.67
N ALA A 191 -6.22 11.57 3.66
CA ALA A 191 -5.73 11.40 2.30
C ALA A 191 -4.23 11.74 2.18
N THR A 192 -3.79 12.80 2.86
CA THR A 192 -2.38 13.24 2.88
C THR A 192 -1.52 12.27 3.68
N TYR A 193 -1.97 11.85 4.87
CA TYR A 193 -1.31 10.84 5.70
C TYR A 193 -1.17 9.50 4.98
N ALA A 194 -2.20 9.10 4.23
CA ALA A 194 -2.16 7.91 3.39
C ALA A 194 -1.35 8.10 2.09
N ARG A 195 -0.79 9.30 1.83
CA ARG A 195 0.04 9.62 0.67
C ARG A 195 -0.64 9.26 -0.66
N GLY A 196 -1.93 9.55 -0.77
CA GLY A 196 -2.71 9.22 -1.97
C GLY A 196 -3.09 7.75 -2.13
N ASN A 197 -2.87 6.93 -1.11
CA ASN A 197 -3.28 5.53 -1.08
C ASN A 197 -4.71 5.41 -0.51
N LEU A 198 -5.69 5.21 -1.40
CA LEU A 198 -7.11 5.20 -1.02
C LEU A 198 -7.45 4.05 -0.04
N GLY A 199 -6.87 2.86 -0.22
CA GLY A 199 -7.13 1.73 0.68
C GLY A 199 -6.55 1.99 2.08
N ARG A 200 -5.34 2.55 2.18
CA ARG A 200 -4.74 2.95 3.46
C ARG A 200 -5.59 4.03 4.15
N ALA A 201 -6.10 5.01 3.40
CA ALA A 201 -6.97 6.05 3.93
C ALA A 201 -8.31 5.50 4.45
N LYS A 202 -8.92 4.55 3.71
CA LYS A 202 -10.13 3.84 4.14
C LYS A 202 -9.90 3.01 5.39
N ASN A 203 -8.81 2.26 5.44
CA ASN A 203 -8.46 1.44 6.61
C ASN A 203 -8.33 2.25 7.90
N LEU A 204 -7.90 3.53 7.83
CA LEU A 204 -7.89 4.41 9.00
C LEU A 204 -9.30 4.73 9.52
N LEU A 205 -10.32 4.69 8.66
CA LEU A 205 -11.70 5.01 9.01
C LEU A 205 -12.50 3.76 9.39
N GLU A 206 -12.26 2.65 8.72
CA GLU A 206 -12.99 1.39 8.89
C GLU A 206 -12.47 0.55 10.06
N ASP A 207 -11.16 0.59 10.29
CA ASP A 207 -10.49 -0.15 11.36
C ASP A 207 -10.38 0.73 12.61
N GLU A 208 -11.23 0.45 13.61
CA GLU A 208 -11.26 1.20 14.86
C GLU A 208 -9.91 1.16 15.61
N ALA A 209 -9.22 0.03 15.59
CA ALA A 209 -7.91 -0.10 16.24
C ALA A 209 -6.86 0.82 15.59
N LYS A 210 -6.85 0.91 14.25
CA LYS A 210 -5.95 1.82 13.51
C LYS A 210 -6.30 3.28 13.78
N ARG A 211 -7.58 3.62 13.84
CA ARG A 211 -8.05 4.97 14.16
C ARG A 211 -7.64 5.38 15.60
N ILE A 212 -7.85 4.51 16.57
CA ILE A 212 -7.43 4.73 17.95
C ILE A 212 -5.93 4.91 18.04
N ARG A 213 -5.15 4.05 17.35
CA ARG A 213 -3.69 4.14 17.29
C ARG A 213 -3.22 5.47 16.68
N TYR A 214 -3.83 5.90 15.58
CA TYR A 214 -3.55 7.20 14.97
C TYR A 214 -3.77 8.34 15.98
N GLN A 215 -4.92 8.38 16.65
CA GLN A 215 -5.26 9.40 17.65
C GLN A 215 -4.31 9.36 18.87
N LYS A 216 -3.93 8.16 19.32
CA LYS A 216 -2.94 7.95 20.39
C LYS A 216 -1.58 8.51 19.99
N ASN A 217 -1.11 8.24 18.78
CA ASN A 217 0.16 8.75 18.26
C ASN A 217 0.14 10.29 18.17
N VAL A 218 -0.94 10.90 17.67
CA VAL A 218 -1.11 12.36 17.68
C VAL A 218 -1.00 12.91 19.11
N LYS A 219 -1.70 12.31 20.08
CA LYS A 219 -1.66 12.73 21.48
C LYS A 219 -0.25 12.62 22.08
N ILE A 220 0.45 11.51 21.82
CA ILE A 220 1.83 11.33 22.28
C ILE A 220 2.72 12.45 21.75
N LEU A 221 2.66 12.76 20.45
CA LEU A 221 3.52 13.76 19.85
C LEU A 221 3.17 15.19 20.22
N LYS A 222 1.92 15.47 20.62
CA LYS A 222 1.56 16.75 21.24
C LYS A 222 2.32 16.97 22.54
N ASP A 223 2.43 15.97 23.37
CA ASP A 223 2.87 16.09 24.76
C ASP A 223 4.32 15.65 24.97
N ILE A 224 4.96 14.98 24.00
CA ILE A 224 6.26 14.31 24.12
C ILE A 224 7.37 15.21 24.65
N GLY A 225 7.41 16.49 24.27
CA GLY A 225 8.41 17.45 24.73
C GLY A 225 8.44 17.63 26.24
N ASN A 226 7.31 17.35 26.91
CA ASN A 226 7.13 17.53 28.36
C ASN A 226 7.14 16.20 29.13
N PHE A 227 7.32 15.06 28.45
CA PHE A 227 7.28 13.74 29.09
C PHE A 227 8.44 13.53 30.05
N THR A 228 8.14 12.94 31.22
CA THR A 228 9.16 12.37 32.11
C THR A 228 9.68 11.07 31.53
N LEU A 229 10.84 10.62 32.01
CA LEU A 229 11.40 9.30 31.63
C LEU A 229 10.41 8.15 31.90
N GLU A 230 9.72 8.20 33.03
CA GLU A 230 8.71 7.20 33.41
C GLU A 230 7.56 7.16 32.40
N GLN A 231 7.07 8.33 31.97
CA GLN A 231 6.01 8.43 30.97
C GLN A 231 6.47 7.87 29.60
N MET A 232 7.71 8.12 29.19
CA MET A 232 8.28 7.56 27.96
C MET A 232 8.36 6.03 28.01
N VAL A 233 8.88 5.49 29.13
CA VAL A 233 8.95 4.02 29.32
C VAL A 233 7.54 3.41 29.30
N LYS A 234 6.57 4.05 29.94
CA LYS A 234 5.17 3.57 29.93
C LYS A 234 4.59 3.55 28.54
N VAL A 235 4.77 4.61 27.73
CA VAL A 235 4.31 4.66 26.33
C VAL A 235 4.91 3.53 25.51
N LEU A 236 6.22 3.26 25.66
CA LEU A 236 6.88 2.18 24.92
C LEU A 236 6.40 0.80 25.35
N ALA A 237 6.14 0.58 26.65
CA ALA A 237 5.58 -0.64 27.19
C ALA A 237 4.17 -0.91 26.63
N GLU A 238 3.29 0.12 26.63
CA GLU A 238 1.96 0.04 26.06
C GLU A 238 2.00 -0.26 24.53
N MET A 239 2.92 0.37 23.79
CA MET A 239 3.09 0.08 22.36
C MET A 239 3.52 -1.36 22.09
N LYS A 240 4.32 -1.94 22.95
CA LYS A 240 4.74 -3.34 22.86
C LYS A 240 3.60 -4.32 23.14
N GLU A 241 2.81 -4.07 24.18
CA GLU A 241 1.65 -4.90 24.53
C GLU A 241 0.57 -4.89 23.44
N GLU A 242 0.42 -3.77 22.72
CA GLU A 242 -0.53 -3.62 21.62
C GLU A 242 -0.01 -4.18 20.28
N ASP A 243 1.12 -4.89 20.27
CA ASP A 243 1.80 -5.38 19.07
C ASP A 243 2.01 -4.28 18.00
N SER A 244 2.30 -3.08 18.50
CA SER A 244 2.46 -1.90 17.66
C SER A 244 3.76 -1.97 16.86
N ASN A 245 3.66 -1.66 15.57
CA ASN A 245 4.82 -1.63 14.69
C ASN A 245 5.64 -0.35 14.93
N PHE A 246 6.80 -0.49 15.58
CA PHE A 246 7.71 0.64 15.82
C PHE A 246 8.13 1.36 14.53
N SER A 247 8.26 0.65 13.41
CA SER A 247 8.58 1.26 12.13
C SER A 247 7.46 2.20 11.64
N GLU A 248 6.19 1.85 11.90
CA GLU A 248 5.05 2.71 11.60
C GLU A 248 5.05 3.97 12.49
N PHE A 249 5.39 3.84 13.76
CA PHE A 249 5.49 4.98 14.66
C PHE A 249 6.69 5.89 14.33
N LEU A 250 7.85 5.34 13.93
CA LEU A 250 8.98 6.13 13.42
C LEU A 250 8.58 6.97 12.21
N GLN A 251 7.84 6.36 11.26
CA GLN A 251 7.33 7.10 10.10
C GLN A 251 6.35 8.21 10.52
N PHE A 252 5.52 7.94 11.54
CA PHE A 252 4.59 8.92 12.08
C PHE A 252 5.32 10.11 12.74
N ILE A 253 6.39 9.85 13.50
CA ILE A 253 7.26 10.89 14.08
C ILE A 253 7.90 11.72 12.97
N ARG A 254 8.44 11.08 11.94
CA ARG A 254 9.04 11.77 10.78
C ARG A 254 8.04 12.70 10.10
N ASP A 255 6.84 12.22 9.83
CA ASP A 255 5.79 13.00 9.18
C ASP A 255 5.35 14.18 10.07
N TRP A 256 5.31 14.00 11.38
CA TRP A 256 4.98 15.05 12.36
C TRP A 256 6.04 16.16 12.39
N TYR A 257 7.31 15.82 12.55
CA TYR A 257 8.38 16.82 12.62
C TYR A 257 8.68 17.45 11.26
N ARG A 258 8.41 16.78 10.15
CA ARG A 258 8.35 17.41 8.83
C ARG A 258 7.33 18.54 8.80
N ASP A 259 6.15 18.34 9.36
CA ASP A 259 5.12 19.37 9.40
C ASP A 259 5.52 20.54 10.32
N VAL A 260 6.14 20.27 11.48
CA VAL A 260 6.75 21.30 12.34
C VAL A 260 7.80 22.10 11.54
N LEU A 261 8.65 21.43 10.76
CA LEU A 261 9.67 22.09 9.91
C LEU A 261 9.01 22.99 8.85
N ILE A 262 7.95 22.54 8.19
CA ILE A 262 7.20 23.34 7.19
C ILE A 262 6.72 24.65 7.81
N VAL A 263 6.16 24.60 9.02
CA VAL A 263 5.67 25.77 9.75
C VAL A 263 6.83 26.67 10.17
N LEU A 264 7.91 26.08 10.69
CA LEU A 264 9.09 26.79 11.20
C LEU A 264 9.79 27.61 10.09
N VAL A 265 9.89 27.05 8.87
CA VAL A 265 10.51 27.74 7.73
C VAL A 265 9.53 28.65 6.95
N GLY A 266 8.26 28.76 7.40
CA GLY A 266 7.24 29.59 6.74
C GLY A 266 6.82 29.06 5.36
N ALA A 267 6.96 27.77 5.09
CA ALA A 267 6.57 27.17 3.82
C ALA A 267 5.04 27.00 3.71
N ASP A 268 4.58 26.54 2.57
CA ASP A 268 3.15 26.39 2.26
C ASP A 268 2.44 25.40 3.20
N VAL A 269 1.66 25.92 4.12
CA VAL A 269 0.88 25.15 5.11
C VAL A 269 -0.16 24.20 4.50
N ARG A 270 -0.51 24.38 3.21
CA ARG A 270 -1.39 23.44 2.49
C ARG A 270 -0.74 22.09 2.25
N LYS A 271 0.57 21.98 2.46
CA LYS A 271 1.36 20.75 2.34
C LYS A 271 1.42 19.94 3.65
N LEU A 272 0.81 20.44 4.74
CA LEU A 272 0.79 19.72 6.01
C LEU A 272 -0.02 18.44 5.89
N ILE A 273 0.52 17.38 6.52
CA ILE A 273 -0.17 16.10 6.71
C ILE A 273 -1.22 16.26 7.82
N PHE A 274 -0.79 16.80 8.96
CA PHE A 274 -1.64 16.98 10.16
C PHE A 274 -2.30 18.36 10.16
N SER A 275 -3.09 18.65 9.14
CA SER A 275 -3.71 19.97 8.95
C SER A 275 -4.72 20.33 10.06
N THR A 276 -5.35 19.33 10.71
CA THR A 276 -6.23 19.53 11.87
C THR A 276 -5.46 20.00 13.10
N GLU A 277 -4.15 19.73 13.17
CA GLU A 277 -3.26 20.06 14.28
C GLU A 277 -2.43 21.33 14.05
N MET A 278 -2.87 22.21 13.16
CA MET A 278 -2.16 23.44 12.79
C MET A 278 -1.75 24.29 14.02
N LYS A 279 -2.63 24.37 15.02
CA LYS A 279 -2.32 25.14 16.25
C LYS A 279 -1.14 24.53 16.98
N THR A 280 -1.15 23.22 17.17
CA THR A 280 -0.06 22.47 17.81
C THR A 280 1.24 22.59 17.02
N MET A 281 1.18 22.55 15.67
CA MET A 281 2.36 22.72 14.83
C MET A 281 3.01 24.09 15.02
N LYS A 282 2.21 25.16 15.13
CA LYS A 282 2.72 26.52 15.43
C LYS A 282 3.37 26.59 16.81
N GLU A 283 2.70 26.06 17.85
CA GLU A 283 3.24 26.01 19.21
C GLU A 283 4.57 25.24 19.26
N LYS A 284 4.67 24.13 18.52
CA LYS A 284 5.92 23.35 18.41
C LYS A 284 7.00 24.13 17.64
N ALA A 285 6.65 24.80 16.55
CA ALA A 285 7.59 25.62 15.79
C ALA A 285 8.15 26.82 16.57
N GLU A 286 7.42 27.31 17.60
CA GLU A 286 7.91 28.31 18.54
C GLU A 286 8.87 27.73 19.59
N GLN A 287 8.70 26.45 19.95
CA GLN A 287 9.49 25.75 20.97
C GLN A 287 10.79 25.14 20.44
N TYR A 288 10.81 24.72 19.17
CA TYR A 288 11.94 24.05 18.56
C TYR A 288 12.71 24.94 17.58
N SER A 289 14.04 24.89 17.65
CA SER A 289 14.90 25.49 16.62
C SER A 289 14.97 24.59 15.38
N LEU A 290 15.36 25.15 14.23
CA LEU A 290 15.63 24.39 13.02
C LEU A 290 16.65 23.28 13.24
N THR A 291 17.72 23.59 14.01
CA THR A 291 18.75 22.62 14.37
C THR A 291 18.17 21.45 15.16
N LYS A 292 17.30 21.75 16.15
CA LYS A 292 16.68 20.70 16.99
C LYS A 292 15.76 19.81 16.19
N VAL A 293 14.95 20.36 15.29
CA VAL A 293 14.08 19.56 14.41
C VAL A 293 14.91 18.65 13.50
N ASN A 294 16.02 19.13 12.94
CA ASN A 294 16.90 18.29 12.13
C ASN A 294 17.56 17.17 12.97
N GLN A 295 18.01 17.46 14.18
CA GLN A 295 18.55 16.44 15.09
C GLN A 295 17.52 15.33 15.38
N ILE A 296 16.25 15.71 15.60
CA ILE A 296 15.17 14.74 15.81
C ILE A 296 14.97 13.88 14.56
N LEU A 297 14.97 14.47 13.38
CA LEU A 297 14.81 13.71 12.12
C LEU A 297 15.98 12.76 11.88
N GLU A 298 17.22 13.19 12.15
CA GLU A 298 18.41 12.32 12.12
C GLU A 298 18.34 11.19 13.16
N ALA A 299 17.82 11.49 14.35
CA ALA A 299 17.62 10.47 15.39
C ALA A 299 16.55 9.43 14.99
N VAL A 300 15.53 9.83 14.23
CA VAL A 300 14.54 8.90 13.65
C VAL A 300 15.21 7.95 12.66
N ASP A 301 16.06 8.48 11.75
CA ASP A 301 16.83 7.66 10.80
C ASP A 301 17.72 6.67 11.51
N LEU A 302 18.48 7.15 12.51
CA LEU A 302 19.37 6.31 13.32
C LEU A 302 18.60 5.22 14.09
N ALA A 303 17.41 5.52 14.62
CA ALA A 303 16.58 4.53 15.30
C ALA A 303 16.10 3.45 14.32
N GLN A 304 15.74 3.83 13.10
CA GLN A 304 15.32 2.91 12.05
C GLN A 304 16.47 1.98 11.64
N ASP A 305 17.68 2.52 11.42
CA ASP A 305 18.86 1.74 11.07
C ASP A 305 19.25 0.75 12.18
N ARG A 306 19.16 1.17 13.45
CA ARG A 306 19.41 0.30 14.60
C ARG A 306 18.43 -0.87 14.66
N ILE A 307 17.15 -0.63 14.42
CA ILE A 307 16.12 -1.68 14.40
C ILE A 307 16.39 -2.65 13.24
N GLN A 308 16.77 -2.16 12.07
CA GLN A 308 17.14 -2.99 10.92
C GLN A 308 18.42 -3.83 11.19
N ALA A 309 19.35 -3.29 11.97
CA ALA A 309 20.54 -3.99 12.43
C ALA A 309 20.29 -4.95 13.63
N ASN A 310 19.03 -5.29 13.91
CA ASN A 310 18.60 -6.18 15.00
C ASN A 310 18.94 -5.68 16.42
N VAL A 311 19.13 -4.38 16.62
CA VAL A 311 19.16 -3.79 17.96
C VAL A 311 17.74 -3.86 18.56
N LYS A 312 17.64 -4.08 19.88
CA LYS A 312 16.34 -4.08 20.56
C LYS A 312 15.59 -2.79 20.27
N ALA A 313 14.44 -2.91 19.62
CA ALA A 313 13.65 -1.76 19.15
C ALA A 313 13.27 -0.80 20.29
N GLU A 314 12.96 -1.34 21.47
CA GLU A 314 12.67 -0.54 22.67
C GLU A 314 13.82 0.41 23.05
N LEU A 315 15.07 -0.07 22.99
CA LEU A 315 16.24 0.75 23.33
C LEU A 315 16.43 1.87 22.28
N ALA A 316 16.30 1.53 20.99
CA ALA A 316 16.39 2.52 19.92
C ALA A 316 15.33 3.60 20.06
N MET A 317 14.10 3.19 20.40
CA MET A 317 12.99 4.11 20.63
C MET A 317 13.15 4.97 21.87
N GLN A 318 13.67 4.42 22.98
CA GLN A 318 13.98 5.21 24.20
C GLN A 318 14.95 6.33 23.90
N MET A 319 16.04 6.04 23.17
CA MET A 319 17.03 7.04 22.78
C MET A 319 16.40 8.15 21.91
N LEU A 320 15.55 7.77 20.95
CA LEU A 320 14.85 8.73 20.11
C LEU A 320 13.92 9.63 20.93
N LEU A 321 13.08 9.05 21.83
CA LEU A 321 12.15 9.82 22.64
C LEU A 321 12.87 10.81 23.59
N MET A 322 14.07 10.45 24.08
CA MET A 322 14.92 11.37 24.83
C MET A 322 15.37 12.55 23.98
N GLU A 323 15.76 12.32 22.73
CA GLU A 323 16.17 13.39 21.81
C GLU A 323 15.02 14.36 21.48
N MET A 324 13.77 13.88 21.52
CA MET A 324 12.59 14.68 21.23
C MET A 324 12.18 15.62 22.37
N LYS A 325 12.81 15.53 23.56
CA LYS A 325 12.59 16.50 24.63
C LYS A 325 12.97 17.90 24.17
N VAL A 326 12.18 18.87 24.60
CA VAL A 326 12.61 20.28 24.57
C VAL A 326 13.76 20.39 25.57
N GLY A 327 14.99 20.38 25.07
CA GLY A 327 16.19 20.52 25.90
C GLY A 327 16.21 21.91 26.51
N GLU A 328 16.57 22.02 27.79
CA GLU A 328 17.27 23.18 28.24
C GLU A 328 18.52 23.27 27.33
N ASP A 329 18.53 24.23 26.40
CA ASP A 329 19.75 24.63 25.74
C ASP A 329 20.74 25.00 26.87
N ASN A 330 21.61 24.08 27.22
CA ASN A 330 22.81 24.43 28.00
C ASN A 330 23.61 25.36 27.09
N GLY A 331 23.47 26.67 27.38
CA GLY A 331 24.21 27.75 26.75
C GLY A 331 25.74 27.65 26.88
#